data_35a0582be3d32574506703b0cd46631c
#
_entry.id   35a0582be3d32574506703b0cd46631c
#
_cell.length_a   1.000
_cell.length_b   1.000
_cell.length_c   1.000
_cell.angle_alpha   90.00
_cell.angle_beta   90.00
_cell.angle_gamma   90.00
#
_symmetry.space_group_name_H-M   'P 1'
#
loop_
_entity.id
_entity.type
_entity.pdbx_description
1 polymer ?
#
loop_
_entity_poly.entity_id
_entity_poly.type
_entity_poly.pdbx_seq_one_letter_code
_entity_poly.pdbx_strand_id
1 'polypeptide(L)'
;MASGLAGCSSALGGGGTSTPAGESYEVGHGDYQTTVNASSFPEKLYVYAVQSGWSNWPAIMSAFEEEYGVPLNDDDRSSGEALKHMRSRAQNPDHSAYNGGYTYGIIAKNEGFLTGYKPKNWDKVPSKLKTDDGQMTATRRMTTAVTYRKDIYEERGLDAPETWEDLLHPDIMQDLALQTPTAAVGLACALSINNARGGSLDDVQPVIDYYEQIQEGGAEFTDNFLAQFTKGEYATFVRYDYSGLNLKYNNGDVAEDKVGVALLKGADGNAGAFNQPYGFGMMDGAPNPEACKLFMDYVLSKEGQRKFLDAYVRPIRAPELEMPEEFPAQSTYDETEFQVDYGTMVEKQEDIIDEIERSAGL
;
A
#
# COMPACT_ATOMS: atom_id res chain seq x y z
N MET A 1 -70.33 -13.97 -19.29
CA MET A 1 -69.32 -12.90 -19.29
C MET A 1 -68.32 -13.29 -18.25
N ALA A 2 -67.17 -13.82 -18.73
CA ALA A 2 -66.11 -14.32 -17.89
C ALA A 2 -65.00 -13.29 -17.87
N SER A 3 -64.63 -12.80 -16.68
CA SER A 3 -63.51 -11.89 -16.46
C SER A 3 -62.32 -12.69 -15.89
N GLY A 4 -61.30 -12.83 -16.68
CA GLY A 4 -60.06 -13.48 -16.26
C GLY A 4 -59.23 -12.57 -15.36
N LEU A 5 -58.81 -13.11 -14.22
CA LEU A 5 -57.79 -12.52 -13.34
C LEU A 5 -56.41 -13.03 -13.79
N ALA A 6 -55.60 -12.13 -14.30
CA ALA A 6 -54.18 -12.40 -14.55
C ALA A 6 -53.39 -12.26 -13.24
N GLY A 7 -52.82 -13.35 -12.75
CA GLY A 7 -51.92 -13.36 -11.62
C GLY A 7 -50.53 -12.92 -12.03
N CYS A 8 -50.00 -11.85 -11.45
CA CYS A 8 -48.59 -11.50 -11.52
C CYS A 8 -47.82 -12.35 -10.52
N SER A 9 -47.06 -13.33 -11.00
CA SER A 9 -46.02 -14.00 -10.22
C SER A 9 -44.77 -13.14 -10.26
N SER A 10 -44.46 -12.48 -9.16
CA SER A 10 -43.15 -11.85 -8.94
C SER A 10 -42.09 -12.93 -8.71
N ALA A 11 -41.33 -13.22 -9.75
CA ALA A 11 -40.08 -13.98 -9.63
C ALA A 11 -39.03 -13.09 -8.98
N LEU A 12 -38.65 -13.44 -7.76
CA LEU A 12 -37.40 -12.96 -7.15
C LEU A 12 -36.23 -13.63 -7.90
N GLY A 13 -35.74 -12.97 -8.93
CA GLY A 13 -34.51 -13.35 -9.62
C GLY A 13 -33.34 -12.74 -8.88
N GLY A 14 -32.50 -13.58 -8.28
CA GLY A 14 -31.16 -13.18 -7.87
C GLY A 14 -30.38 -12.75 -9.13
N GLY A 15 -30.01 -11.48 -9.20
CA GLY A 15 -29.22 -10.94 -10.29
C GLY A 15 -27.77 -11.34 -10.16
N GLY A 16 -27.39 -12.50 -10.69
CA GLY A 16 -26.03 -12.74 -11.10
C GLY A 16 -25.82 -11.99 -12.41
N THR A 17 -24.97 -10.98 -12.44
CA THR A 17 -24.49 -10.35 -13.67
C THR A 17 -23.63 -11.37 -14.39
N SER A 18 -24.19 -12.10 -15.34
CA SER A 18 -23.39 -12.93 -16.26
C SER A 18 -22.76 -12.03 -17.31
N THR A 19 -21.44 -12.12 -17.45
CA THR A 19 -20.72 -11.47 -18.56
C THR A 19 -21.42 -11.79 -19.88
N PRO A 20 -21.75 -10.80 -20.72
CA PRO A 20 -22.40 -11.06 -21.99
C PRO A 20 -21.50 -11.95 -22.86
N ALA A 21 -21.96 -13.11 -23.23
CA ALA A 21 -21.22 -14.03 -24.09
C ALA A 21 -20.97 -13.35 -25.46
N GLY A 22 -19.70 -13.06 -25.79
CA GLY A 22 -19.29 -12.47 -27.07
C GLY A 22 -18.66 -11.07 -26.97
N GLU A 23 -18.54 -10.48 -25.78
CA GLU A 23 -17.76 -9.25 -25.60
C GLU A 23 -16.26 -9.52 -25.68
N SER A 24 -15.53 -8.56 -26.22
CA SER A 24 -14.08 -8.56 -26.29
C SER A 24 -13.53 -7.19 -25.87
N TYR A 25 -12.38 -7.22 -25.22
CA TYR A 25 -11.76 -6.02 -24.64
C TYR A 25 -10.33 -5.87 -25.15
N GLU A 26 -10.02 -4.67 -25.62
CA GLU A 26 -8.64 -4.29 -25.93
C GLU A 26 -7.90 -4.04 -24.61
N VAL A 27 -6.77 -4.71 -24.39
CA VAL A 27 -5.97 -4.62 -23.19
C VAL A 27 -4.49 -4.41 -23.51
N GLY A 28 -3.72 -3.91 -22.54
CA GLY A 28 -2.28 -3.77 -22.63
C GLY A 28 -1.79 -2.47 -23.26
N HIS A 29 -0.46 -2.27 -23.19
CA HIS A 29 0.28 -1.11 -23.69
C HIS A 29 1.44 -1.54 -24.60
N GLY A 30 1.63 -0.81 -25.70
CA GLY A 30 2.73 -1.05 -26.67
C GLY A 30 2.68 -2.48 -27.24
N ASP A 31 3.80 -3.19 -27.22
CA ASP A 31 3.92 -4.56 -27.75
C ASP A 31 3.09 -5.60 -26.97
N TYR A 32 2.51 -5.22 -25.83
CA TYR A 32 1.62 -6.08 -25.02
C TYR A 32 0.13 -5.87 -25.37
N GLN A 33 -0.20 -5.03 -26.33
CA GLN A 33 -1.59 -4.83 -26.76
C GLN A 33 -2.16 -6.12 -27.36
N THR A 34 -3.34 -6.50 -26.89
CA THR A 34 -4.07 -7.68 -27.38
C THR A 34 -5.55 -7.53 -27.10
N THR A 35 -6.35 -8.39 -27.73
CA THR A 35 -7.78 -8.50 -27.47
C THR A 35 -8.03 -9.73 -26.61
N VAL A 36 -8.76 -9.56 -25.50
CA VAL A 36 -9.22 -10.64 -24.65
C VAL A 36 -10.73 -10.84 -24.81
N ASN A 37 -11.20 -12.09 -24.71
CA ASN A 37 -12.60 -12.42 -24.95
C ASN A 37 -13.27 -12.85 -23.65
N ALA A 38 -14.44 -12.31 -23.34
CA ALA A 38 -15.22 -12.66 -22.17
C ALA A 38 -15.55 -14.17 -22.09
N SER A 39 -15.68 -14.85 -23.22
CA SER A 39 -15.91 -16.30 -23.29
C SER A 39 -14.77 -17.16 -22.72
N SER A 40 -13.57 -16.60 -22.57
CA SER A 40 -12.40 -17.27 -21.97
C SER A 40 -12.22 -16.96 -20.49
N PHE A 41 -13.08 -16.10 -19.92
CA PHE A 41 -12.95 -15.72 -18.52
C PHE A 41 -13.34 -16.88 -17.59
N PRO A 42 -12.66 -17.01 -16.45
CA PRO A 42 -12.95 -18.06 -15.48
C PRO A 42 -14.25 -17.77 -14.71
N GLU A 43 -14.80 -18.77 -14.06
CA GLU A 43 -15.86 -18.56 -13.07
C GLU A 43 -15.38 -17.69 -11.90
N LYS A 44 -14.08 -17.71 -11.60
CA LYS A 44 -13.45 -16.90 -10.57
C LYS A 44 -11.96 -16.68 -10.86
N LEU A 45 -11.50 -15.44 -10.72
CA LEU A 45 -10.09 -15.07 -10.83
C LEU A 45 -9.43 -15.08 -9.44
N TYR A 46 -8.36 -15.87 -9.26
CA TYR A 46 -7.58 -15.93 -8.02
C TYR A 46 -6.36 -15.03 -8.12
N VAL A 47 -6.22 -14.15 -7.14
CA VAL A 47 -5.08 -13.21 -7.04
C VAL A 47 -4.56 -13.16 -5.60
N TYR A 48 -3.24 -13.04 -5.44
CA TYR A 48 -2.70 -12.63 -4.15
C TYR A 48 -3.01 -11.15 -3.96
N ALA A 49 -3.78 -10.83 -2.95
CA ALA A 49 -4.16 -9.46 -2.62
C ALA A 49 -3.73 -9.14 -1.19
N VAL A 50 -2.45 -8.82 -1.05
CA VAL A 50 -1.80 -8.66 0.25
C VAL A 50 -2.50 -7.62 1.10
N GLN A 51 -3.08 -8.09 2.23
CA GLN A 51 -3.76 -7.28 3.24
C GLN A 51 -4.73 -6.27 2.60
N SER A 52 -5.71 -6.78 1.87
CA SER A 52 -6.55 -6.00 0.95
C SER A 52 -7.41 -4.93 1.64
N GLY A 53 -7.86 -5.17 2.87
CA GLY A 53 -8.85 -4.34 3.56
C GLY A 53 -8.43 -2.88 3.76
N TRP A 54 -7.16 -2.62 4.09
CA TRP A 54 -6.69 -1.27 4.38
C TRP A 54 -6.58 -0.35 3.14
N SER A 55 -6.54 -0.92 1.94
CA SER A 55 -6.37 -0.14 0.69
C SER A 55 -7.63 -0.06 -0.17
N ASN A 56 -8.80 -0.35 0.40
CA ASN A 56 -10.08 -0.39 -0.32
C ASN A 56 -10.09 -1.38 -1.51
N TRP A 57 -9.23 -2.40 -1.46
CA TRP A 57 -9.13 -3.41 -2.51
C TRP A 57 -10.44 -4.18 -2.74
N PRO A 58 -11.25 -4.49 -1.71
CA PRO A 58 -12.57 -5.11 -1.90
C PRO A 58 -13.48 -4.28 -2.80
N ALA A 59 -13.47 -2.95 -2.72
CA ALA A 59 -14.27 -2.10 -3.59
C ALA A 59 -13.75 -2.09 -5.05
N ILE A 60 -12.44 -2.24 -5.24
CA ILE A 60 -11.84 -2.39 -6.57
C ILE A 60 -12.29 -3.72 -7.19
N MET A 61 -12.23 -4.81 -6.43
CA MET A 61 -12.67 -6.14 -6.88
C MET A 61 -14.16 -6.17 -7.20
N SER A 62 -15.01 -5.63 -6.31
CA SER A 62 -16.46 -5.58 -6.52
C SER A 62 -16.84 -4.78 -7.76
N ALA A 63 -16.19 -3.64 -8.00
CA ALA A 63 -16.47 -2.84 -9.18
C ALA A 63 -16.00 -3.53 -10.48
N PHE A 64 -14.88 -4.22 -10.45
CA PHE A 64 -14.42 -5.05 -11.57
C PHE A 64 -15.40 -6.19 -11.86
N GLU A 65 -15.88 -6.87 -10.81
CA GLU A 65 -16.90 -7.93 -10.95
C GLU A 65 -18.22 -7.38 -11.52
N GLU A 66 -18.65 -6.20 -11.05
CA GLU A 66 -19.87 -5.55 -11.56
C GLU A 66 -19.74 -5.17 -13.04
N GLU A 67 -18.59 -4.65 -13.47
CA GLU A 67 -18.36 -4.19 -14.84
C GLU A 67 -18.12 -5.34 -15.81
N TYR A 68 -17.34 -6.36 -15.40
CA TYR A 68 -16.86 -7.41 -16.32
C TYR A 68 -17.45 -8.80 -16.04
N GLY A 69 -18.22 -8.96 -14.96
CA GLY A 69 -18.86 -10.23 -14.60
C GLY A 69 -17.87 -11.33 -14.17
N VAL A 70 -16.66 -10.97 -13.74
CA VAL A 70 -15.62 -11.91 -13.27
C VAL A 70 -15.39 -11.73 -11.78
N PRO A 71 -15.92 -12.63 -10.92
CA PRO A 71 -15.64 -12.61 -9.50
C PRO A 71 -14.16 -12.80 -9.21
N LEU A 72 -13.65 -12.08 -8.20
CA LEU A 72 -12.29 -12.26 -7.71
C LEU A 72 -12.29 -13.00 -6.38
N ASN A 73 -11.24 -13.77 -6.17
CA ASN A 73 -10.85 -14.28 -4.87
C ASN A 73 -9.49 -13.69 -4.51
N ASP A 74 -9.48 -12.87 -3.45
CA ASP A 74 -8.26 -12.37 -2.86
C ASP A 74 -7.72 -13.37 -1.84
N ASP A 75 -6.55 -13.89 -2.10
CA ASP A 75 -5.78 -14.60 -1.08
C ASP A 75 -5.06 -13.56 -0.23
N ASP A 76 -5.70 -13.17 0.89
CA ASP A 76 -5.27 -12.08 1.79
C ASP A 76 -4.13 -12.52 2.70
N ARG A 77 -2.96 -12.74 2.12
CA ARG A 77 -1.71 -13.08 2.81
C ARG A 77 -0.85 -11.84 2.99
N SER A 78 0.13 -11.91 3.90
CA SER A 78 1.26 -10.97 3.87
C SER A 78 2.12 -11.21 2.61
N SER A 79 2.89 -10.19 2.20
CA SER A 79 3.76 -10.31 1.02
C SER A 79 4.76 -11.46 1.12
N GLY A 80 5.30 -11.70 2.32
CA GLY A 80 6.22 -12.81 2.57
C GLY A 80 5.54 -14.18 2.51
N GLU A 81 4.32 -14.31 3.02
CA GLU A 81 3.53 -15.55 2.91
C GLU A 81 3.11 -15.82 1.47
N ALA A 82 2.72 -14.78 0.71
CA ALA A 82 2.44 -14.92 -0.72
C ALA A 82 3.67 -15.43 -1.47
N LEU A 83 4.87 -14.88 -1.21
CA LEU A 83 6.12 -15.37 -1.82
C LEU A 83 6.42 -16.83 -1.45
N LYS A 84 6.24 -17.21 -0.18
CA LYS A 84 6.39 -18.62 0.25
C LYS A 84 5.41 -19.55 -0.49
N HIS A 85 4.17 -19.10 -0.69
CA HIS A 85 3.16 -19.86 -1.43
C HIS A 85 3.53 -19.99 -2.92
N MET A 86 3.99 -18.92 -3.57
CA MET A 86 4.50 -18.96 -4.95
C MET A 86 5.62 -20.00 -5.10
N ARG A 87 6.60 -20.02 -4.19
CA ARG A 87 7.68 -21.01 -4.15
C ARG A 87 7.13 -22.45 -4.06
N SER A 88 6.11 -22.66 -3.23
CA SER A 88 5.47 -23.99 -3.08
C SER A 88 4.65 -24.42 -4.30
N ARG A 89 4.21 -23.47 -5.13
CA ARG A 89 3.38 -23.67 -6.32
C ARG A 89 4.12 -23.38 -7.63
N ALA A 90 5.42 -23.25 -7.62
CA ALA A 90 6.24 -22.86 -8.77
C ALA A 90 6.00 -23.69 -10.03
N GLN A 91 5.71 -25.00 -9.89
CA GLN A 91 5.47 -25.90 -11.02
C GLN A 91 4.02 -25.91 -11.52
N ASN A 92 3.08 -25.40 -10.74
CA ASN A 92 1.66 -25.36 -11.07
C ASN A 92 0.99 -24.20 -10.33
N PRO A 93 1.15 -22.96 -10.82
CA PRO A 93 0.56 -21.77 -10.22
C PRO A 93 -0.96 -21.89 -10.17
N ASP A 94 -1.55 -21.52 -9.03
CA ASP A 94 -2.99 -21.53 -8.80
C ASP A 94 -3.58 -20.12 -8.71
N HIS A 95 -2.74 -19.09 -8.75
CA HIS A 95 -3.11 -17.67 -8.79
C HIS A 95 -2.64 -17.04 -10.11
N SER A 96 -3.38 -16.04 -10.57
CA SER A 96 -3.08 -15.37 -11.84
C SER A 96 -2.22 -14.12 -11.66
N ALA A 97 -2.23 -13.51 -10.49
CA ALA A 97 -1.43 -12.31 -10.21
C ALA A 97 -0.98 -12.22 -8.75
N TYR A 98 0.10 -11.48 -8.57
CA TYR A 98 0.56 -10.96 -7.30
C TYR A 98 0.23 -9.47 -7.20
N ASN A 99 -0.41 -9.05 -6.10
CA ASN A 99 -0.57 -7.66 -5.71
C ASN A 99 -0.11 -7.51 -4.25
N GLY A 100 0.99 -6.79 -4.03
CA GLY A 100 1.60 -6.69 -2.71
C GLY A 100 2.78 -5.73 -2.67
N GLY A 101 3.57 -5.80 -1.60
CA GLY A 101 4.76 -4.98 -1.43
C GLY A 101 5.72 -5.09 -2.62
N TYR A 102 6.16 -3.95 -3.14
CA TYR A 102 6.94 -3.89 -4.39
C TYR A 102 8.25 -4.66 -4.28
N THR A 103 8.96 -4.59 -3.15
CA THR A 103 10.19 -5.33 -2.88
C THR A 103 9.99 -6.85 -3.02
N TYR A 104 8.93 -7.39 -2.42
CA TYR A 104 8.58 -8.81 -2.56
C TYR A 104 8.22 -9.20 -4.00
N GLY A 105 7.59 -8.28 -4.75
CA GLY A 105 7.35 -8.46 -6.18
C GLY A 105 8.65 -8.52 -6.98
N ILE A 106 9.66 -7.73 -6.64
CA ILE A 106 11.00 -7.81 -7.25
C ILE A 106 11.69 -9.13 -6.91
N ILE A 107 11.55 -9.64 -5.67
CA ILE A 107 12.04 -10.98 -5.32
C ILE A 107 11.34 -12.04 -6.17
N ALA A 108 10.01 -12.01 -6.26
CA ALA A 108 9.23 -12.95 -7.08
C ALA A 108 9.64 -12.93 -8.57
N LYS A 109 9.91 -11.71 -9.10
CA LYS A 109 10.48 -11.51 -10.44
C LYS A 109 11.84 -12.18 -10.59
N ASN A 110 12.76 -11.93 -9.66
CA ASN A 110 14.12 -12.48 -9.71
C ASN A 110 14.14 -14.00 -9.60
N GLU A 111 13.17 -14.59 -8.91
CA GLU A 111 12.98 -16.04 -8.81
C GLU A 111 12.21 -16.66 -10.02
N GLY A 112 11.78 -15.83 -10.98
CA GLY A 112 11.11 -16.28 -12.20
C GLY A 112 9.62 -16.61 -12.03
N PHE A 113 8.96 -16.12 -10.98
CA PHE A 113 7.53 -16.37 -10.77
C PHE A 113 6.62 -15.40 -11.50
N LEU A 114 7.16 -14.33 -12.07
CA LEU A 114 6.38 -13.32 -12.78
C LEU A 114 6.71 -13.30 -14.26
N THR A 115 5.69 -13.05 -15.08
CA THR A 115 5.81 -12.84 -16.53
C THR A 115 5.49 -11.40 -16.89
N GLY A 116 6.04 -10.92 -18.02
CA GLY A 116 5.87 -9.54 -18.47
C GLY A 116 4.45 -9.26 -18.96
N TYR A 117 3.85 -8.21 -18.43
CA TYR A 117 2.66 -7.57 -18.97
C TYR A 117 2.66 -6.07 -18.64
N LYS A 118 2.48 -5.23 -19.64
CA LYS A 118 2.34 -3.78 -19.47
C LYS A 118 0.86 -3.41 -19.60
N PRO A 119 0.20 -3.07 -18.48
CA PRO A 119 -1.20 -2.66 -18.51
C PRO A 119 -1.43 -1.39 -19.32
N LYS A 120 -2.65 -1.11 -19.74
CA LYS A 120 -3.04 -0.03 -20.67
C LYS A 120 -2.51 1.36 -20.31
N ASN A 121 -2.37 1.66 -19.02
CA ASN A 121 -1.84 2.93 -18.53
C ASN A 121 -0.43 2.80 -17.92
N TRP A 122 0.34 1.80 -18.31
CA TRP A 122 1.67 1.54 -17.81
C TRP A 122 2.64 2.72 -17.98
N ASP A 123 2.52 3.48 -19.08
CA ASP A 123 3.32 4.67 -19.35
C ASP A 123 3.12 5.79 -18.30
N LYS A 124 1.97 5.81 -17.61
CA LYS A 124 1.63 6.79 -16.56
C LYS A 124 2.28 6.49 -15.20
N VAL A 125 2.78 5.28 -15.02
CA VAL A 125 3.50 4.91 -13.80
C VAL A 125 4.94 5.46 -13.85
N PRO A 126 5.44 6.10 -12.78
CA PRO A 126 6.82 6.59 -12.74
C PRO A 126 7.84 5.48 -13.06
N SER A 127 8.91 5.81 -13.78
CA SER A 127 9.89 4.82 -14.27
C SER A 127 10.55 4.01 -13.15
N LYS A 128 10.80 4.62 -12.00
CA LYS A 128 11.39 3.95 -10.82
C LYS A 128 10.42 2.98 -10.13
N LEU A 129 9.13 3.02 -10.46
CA LEU A 129 8.07 2.24 -9.83
C LEU A 129 7.44 1.22 -10.78
N LYS A 130 8.16 0.83 -11.80
CA LYS A 130 7.80 -0.23 -12.74
C LYS A 130 9.06 -0.85 -13.31
N THR A 131 8.99 -2.11 -13.70
CA THR A 131 10.10 -2.78 -14.38
C THR A 131 9.95 -2.64 -15.89
N ASP A 132 11.07 -2.45 -16.61
CA ASP A 132 11.05 -2.25 -18.08
C ASP A 132 10.44 -3.43 -18.84
N ASP A 133 10.56 -4.64 -18.28
CA ASP A 133 9.98 -5.88 -18.81
C ASP A 133 8.48 -6.07 -18.46
N GLY A 134 7.89 -5.16 -17.68
CA GLY A 134 6.48 -5.21 -17.27
C GLY A 134 6.16 -6.30 -16.25
N GLN A 135 7.15 -6.92 -15.60
CA GLN A 135 6.91 -7.97 -14.61
C GLN A 135 6.37 -7.41 -13.29
N MET A 136 6.75 -6.16 -12.93
CA MET A 136 6.16 -5.46 -11.79
C MET A 136 5.79 -4.03 -12.15
N THR A 137 4.60 -3.62 -11.71
CA THR A 137 4.07 -2.27 -11.91
C THR A 137 3.42 -1.79 -10.62
N ALA A 138 3.87 -0.67 -10.05
CA ALA A 138 3.23 -0.09 -8.89
C ALA A 138 1.82 0.37 -9.20
N THR A 139 0.93 0.22 -8.23
CA THR A 139 -0.49 0.61 -8.32
C THR A 139 -0.86 1.68 -7.31
N ARG A 140 -0.18 1.70 -6.18
CA ARG A 140 -0.39 2.64 -5.08
C ARG A 140 0.89 2.78 -4.25
N ARG A 141 0.90 3.78 -3.40
CA ARG A 141 2.02 4.06 -2.51
C ARG A 141 1.51 4.61 -1.18
N MET A 142 2.27 4.35 -0.14
CA MET A 142 2.10 4.90 1.18
C MET A 142 3.38 5.62 1.56
N THR A 143 3.26 6.63 2.38
CA THR A 143 4.39 7.45 2.81
C THR A 143 4.52 7.38 4.32
N THR A 144 5.73 7.16 4.83
CA THR A 144 5.96 7.19 6.28
C THR A 144 5.57 8.55 6.83
N ALA A 145 4.73 8.53 7.87
CA ALA A 145 4.18 9.72 8.50
C ALA A 145 4.10 9.56 10.02
N VAL A 146 4.09 10.69 10.70
CA VAL A 146 3.82 10.80 12.12
C VAL A 146 2.37 11.19 12.32
N THR A 147 1.66 10.47 13.16
CA THR A 147 0.32 10.84 13.62
C THR A 147 0.42 11.25 15.09
N TYR A 148 -0.14 12.40 15.44
CA TYR A 148 -0.02 12.97 16.78
C TYR A 148 -1.33 13.56 17.30
N ARG A 149 -1.46 13.65 18.63
CA ARG A 149 -2.59 14.27 19.35
C ARG A 149 -2.34 15.76 19.51
N LYS A 150 -3.02 16.56 18.69
CA LYS A 150 -2.91 18.05 18.74
C LYS A 150 -3.28 18.62 20.10
N ASP A 151 -4.34 18.08 20.73
CA ASP A 151 -4.78 18.51 22.06
C ASP A 151 -3.72 18.25 23.15
N ILE A 152 -3.03 17.12 23.10
CA ILE A 152 -1.94 16.81 24.04
C ILE A 152 -0.71 17.68 23.75
N TYR A 153 -0.38 17.88 22.49
CA TYR A 153 0.73 18.76 22.09
C TYR A 153 0.49 20.21 22.55
N GLU A 154 -0.74 20.72 22.34
CA GLU A 154 -1.13 22.06 22.81
C GLU A 154 -1.05 22.19 24.35
N GLU A 155 -1.55 21.18 25.09
CA GLU A 155 -1.45 21.14 26.56
C GLU A 155 -0.01 21.18 27.06
N ARG A 156 0.92 20.55 26.34
CA ARG A 156 2.35 20.50 26.64
C ARG A 156 3.15 21.69 26.08
N GLY A 157 2.51 22.55 25.30
CA GLY A 157 3.18 23.67 24.64
C GLY A 157 4.13 23.27 23.52
N LEU A 158 3.85 22.13 22.86
CA LEU A 158 4.61 21.60 21.73
C LEU A 158 4.02 22.05 20.40
N ASP A 159 4.88 22.37 19.45
CA ASP A 159 4.51 22.60 18.07
C ASP A 159 4.29 21.28 17.30
N ALA A 160 3.60 21.35 16.15
CA ALA A 160 3.49 20.23 15.24
C ALA A 160 4.90 19.80 14.78
N PRO A 161 5.23 18.48 14.74
CA PRO A 161 6.56 18.04 14.34
C PRO A 161 6.76 18.26 12.83
N GLU A 162 7.91 18.81 12.43
CA GLU A 162 8.33 19.03 11.05
C GLU A 162 9.55 18.17 10.69
N THR A 163 10.34 17.82 11.68
CA THR A 163 11.58 17.03 11.53
C THR A 163 11.59 15.81 12.45
N TRP A 164 12.42 14.82 12.13
CA TRP A 164 12.64 13.67 13.01
C TRP A 164 13.29 14.08 14.34
N GLU A 165 14.08 15.13 14.33
CA GLU A 165 14.72 15.68 15.52
C GLU A 165 13.70 16.26 16.51
N ASP A 166 12.55 16.77 16.04
CA ASP A 166 11.48 17.25 16.92
C ASP A 166 10.93 16.14 17.81
N LEU A 167 10.92 14.90 17.32
CA LEU A 167 10.47 13.74 18.10
C LEU A 167 11.44 13.36 19.23
N LEU A 168 12.67 13.90 19.26
CA LEU A 168 13.62 13.71 20.36
C LEU A 168 13.31 14.61 21.58
N HIS A 169 12.25 15.41 21.52
CA HIS A 169 11.82 16.18 22.67
C HIS A 169 11.33 15.22 23.79
N PRO A 170 11.79 15.40 25.06
CA PRO A 170 11.45 14.48 26.15
C PRO A 170 9.95 14.26 26.34
N ASP A 171 9.13 15.33 26.20
CA ASP A 171 7.67 15.25 26.32
C ASP A 171 6.99 14.55 25.14
N ILE A 172 7.72 14.25 24.07
CA ILE A 172 7.25 13.44 22.94
C ILE A 172 7.73 11.99 23.08
N MET A 173 9.01 11.78 23.38
CA MET A 173 9.60 10.44 23.47
C MET A 173 8.90 9.56 24.49
N GLN A 174 8.47 10.11 25.66
CA GLN A 174 7.88 9.34 26.75
C GLN A 174 6.58 8.60 26.39
N ASP A 175 5.88 9.00 25.34
CA ASP A 175 4.63 8.38 24.83
C ASP A 175 4.59 8.34 23.30
N LEU A 176 5.76 8.06 22.70
CA LEU A 176 5.97 7.80 21.29
C LEU A 176 5.95 6.28 21.01
N ALA A 177 5.12 5.86 20.06
CA ALA A 177 5.04 4.47 19.63
C ALA A 177 5.56 4.27 18.21
N LEU A 178 6.40 3.25 18.02
CA LEU A 178 6.92 2.80 16.73
C LEU A 178 6.72 1.28 16.58
N GLN A 179 7.04 0.75 15.41
CA GLN A 179 7.16 -0.71 15.19
C GLN A 179 8.62 -1.08 14.95
N THR A 180 8.98 -2.31 15.30
CA THR A 180 10.32 -2.84 15.01
C THR A 180 10.53 -3.00 13.49
N PRO A 181 11.77 -2.94 12.99
CA PRO A 181 12.10 -3.09 11.57
C PRO A 181 11.69 -4.43 10.93
N THR A 182 11.39 -5.46 11.71
CA THR A 182 10.81 -6.72 11.20
C THR A 182 9.44 -6.54 10.56
N ALA A 183 8.68 -5.53 10.99
CA ALA A 183 7.45 -5.13 10.31
C ALA A 183 7.75 -4.21 9.12
N ALA A 184 7.02 -4.36 8.01
CA ALA A 184 7.23 -3.53 6.81
C ALA A 184 7.12 -2.03 7.09
N VAL A 185 6.21 -1.61 7.97
CA VAL A 185 6.08 -0.20 8.36
C VAL A 185 7.19 0.24 9.31
N GLY A 186 7.68 -0.64 10.19
CA GLY A 186 8.83 -0.37 11.05
C GLY A 186 10.12 -0.20 10.22
N LEU A 187 10.32 -1.04 9.21
CA LEU A 187 11.43 -0.88 8.27
C LEU A 187 11.31 0.44 7.47
N ALA A 188 10.11 0.79 7.01
CA ALA A 188 9.89 2.07 6.34
C ALA A 188 10.20 3.27 7.25
N CYS A 189 9.84 3.17 8.53
CA CYS A 189 10.19 4.16 9.56
C CYS A 189 11.71 4.25 9.75
N ALA A 190 12.39 3.10 9.92
CA ALA A 190 13.84 3.05 10.06
C ALA A 190 14.57 3.69 8.86
N LEU A 191 14.15 3.36 7.63
CA LEU A 191 14.70 3.95 6.41
C LEU A 191 14.43 5.47 6.34
N SER A 192 13.26 5.92 6.82
CA SER A 192 12.91 7.35 6.86
C SER A 192 13.86 8.13 7.77
N ILE A 193 14.04 7.65 8.99
CA ILE A 193 14.96 8.25 9.97
C ILE A 193 16.40 8.22 9.44
N ASN A 194 16.82 7.07 8.89
CA ASN A 194 18.17 6.90 8.38
C ASN A 194 18.47 7.89 7.27
N ASN A 195 17.59 8.01 6.26
CA ASN A 195 17.79 8.97 5.16
C ASN A 195 17.72 10.43 5.64
N ALA A 196 16.81 10.74 6.55
CA ALA A 196 16.67 12.06 7.14
C ALA A 196 17.98 12.52 7.83
N ARG A 197 18.69 11.58 8.44
CA ARG A 197 19.95 11.81 9.17
C ARG A 197 21.21 11.54 8.33
N GLY A 198 21.07 11.43 7.01
CA GLY A 198 22.18 11.31 6.05
C GLY A 198 22.73 9.90 5.86
N GLY A 199 22.07 8.87 6.39
CA GLY A 199 22.41 7.47 6.16
C GLY A 199 21.98 6.97 4.77
N SER A 200 22.26 5.70 4.50
CA SER A 200 21.96 5.03 3.23
C SER A 200 21.68 3.54 3.46
N LEU A 201 21.44 2.77 2.40
CA LEU A 201 21.35 1.31 2.49
C LEU A 201 22.70 0.62 2.83
N ASP A 202 23.81 1.38 2.77
CA ASP A 202 25.17 0.92 3.14
C ASP A 202 25.60 1.41 4.53
N ASP A 203 24.84 2.33 5.12
CA ASP A 203 25.13 2.94 6.41
C ASP A 203 23.83 3.19 7.18
N VAL A 204 23.55 2.35 8.14
CA VAL A 204 22.36 2.41 9.01
C VAL A 204 22.66 2.91 10.43
N GLN A 205 23.92 3.34 10.69
CA GLN A 205 24.29 3.86 11.99
C GLN A 205 23.43 5.07 12.43
N PRO A 206 23.04 6.02 11.54
CA PRO A 206 22.21 7.15 11.94
C PRO A 206 20.86 6.76 12.54
N VAL A 207 20.18 5.70 12.06
CA VAL A 207 18.93 5.24 12.65
C VAL A 207 19.15 4.44 13.94
N ILE A 208 20.26 3.70 14.06
CA ILE A 208 20.65 3.00 15.28
C ILE A 208 20.81 4.02 16.41
N ASP A 209 21.63 5.06 16.19
CA ASP A 209 21.85 6.13 17.16
C ASP A 209 20.55 6.86 17.54
N TYR A 210 19.61 6.99 16.60
CA TYR A 210 18.31 7.59 16.86
C TYR A 210 17.44 6.67 17.73
N TYR A 211 17.41 5.37 17.43
CA TYR A 211 16.60 4.41 18.19
C TYR A 211 17.08 4.27 19.64
N GLU A 212 18.40 4.28 19.86
CA GLU A 212 18.97 4.34 21.22
C GLU A 212 18.46 5.58 21.97
N GLN A 213 18.50 6.75 21.35
CA GLN A 213 18.05 8.00 21.98
C GLN A 213 16.56 7.98 22.34
N ILE A 214 15.68 7.52 21.44
CA ILE A 214 14.23 7.50 21.71
C ILE A 214 13.86 6.46 22.77
N GLN A 215 14.58 5.31 22.83
CA GLN A 215 14.38 4.29 23.87
C GLN A 215 14.79 4.82 25.24
N GLU A 216 15.93 5.51 25.34
CA GLU A 216 16.34 6.18 26.56
C GLU A 216 15.33 7.24 27.02
N GLY A 217 14.61 7.87 26.08
CA GLY A 217 13.55 8.84 26.31
C GLY A 217 12.18 8.23 26.64
N GLY A 218 12.03 6.89 26.58
CA GLY A 218 10.81 6.18 26.95
C GLY A 218 9.92 5.75 25.79
N ALA A 219 10.35 5.92 24.53
CA ALA A 219 9.59 5.47 23.37
C ALA A 219 9.45 3.94 23.35
N GLU A 220 8.30 3.45 22.90
CA GLU A 220 7.99 2.03 22.86
C GLU A 220 7.91 1.48 21.43
N PHE A 221 8.51 0.31 21.22
CA PHE A 221 8.33 -0.47 20.00
C PHE A 221 7.19 -1.46 20.19
N THR A 222 6.03 -1.19 19.55
CA THR A 222 4.79 -1.95 19.81
C THR A 222 3.86 -1.98 18.59
N ASP A 223 3.12 -3.08 18.47
CA ASP A 223 2.01 -3.20 17.50
C ASP A 223 0.68 -2.67 18.07
N ASN A 224 0.58 -2.55 19.40
CA ASN A 224 -0.64 -2.19 20.12
C ASN A 224 -0.72 -0.70 20.46
N PHE A 225 -0.59 0.16 19.46
CA PHE A 225 -0.57 1.63 19.67
C PHE A 225 -1.94 2.29 19.55
N LEU A 226 -2.85 1.75 18.73
CA LEU A 226 -4.09 2.46 18.34
C LEU A 226 -5.03 2.69 19.53
N ALA A 227 -5.24 1.67 20.36
CA ALA A 227 -6.10 1.81 21.53
C ALA A 227 -5.53 2.77 22.58
N GLN A 228 -4.21 2.77 22.76
CA GLN A 228 -3.51 3.68 23.66
C GLN A 228 -3.52 5.12 23.13
N PHE A 229 -3.31 5.31 21.82
CA PHE A 229 -3.43 6.62 21.17
C PHE A 229 -4.83 7.21 21.32
N THR A 230 -5.85 6.38 21.10
CA THR A 230 -7.27 6.79 21.25
C THR A 230 -7.57 7.27 22.67
N LYS A 231 -6.99 6.64 23.68
CA LYS A 231 -7.12 7.05 25.09
C LYS A 231 -6.21 8.21 25.49
N GLY A 232 -5.22 8.56 24.66
CA GLY A 232 -4.21 9.56 24.96
C GLY A 232 -3.06 9.05 25.82
N GLU A 233 -2.89 7.71 25.93
CA GLU A 233 -1.74 7.09 26.58
C GLU A 233 -0.48 7.21 25.73
N TYR A 234 -0.61 7.17 24.38
CA TYR A 234 0.37 7.62 23.42
C TYR A 234 -0.11 8.92 22.77
N ALA A 235 0.75 9.94 22.77
CA ALA A 235 0.49 11.19 22.05
C ALA A 235 0.94 11.13 20.59
N THR A 236 1.85 10.21 20.26
CA THR A 236 2.49 10.13 18.95
C THR A 236 2.72 8.69 18.52
N PHE A 237 2.45 8.39 17.26
CA PHE A 237 2.90 7.13 16.65
C PHE A 237 3.41 7.35 15.22
N VAL A 238 4.28 6.46 14.76
CA VAL A 238 4.82 6.49 13.40
C VAL A 238 4.29 5.31 12.60
N ARG A 239 3.63 5.62 11.49
CA ARG A 239 3.17 4.64 10.49
C ARG A 239 3.15 5.28 9.10
N TYR A 240 2.30 4.77 8.20
CA TYR A 240 2.04 5.41 6.92
C TYR A 240 0.95 6.48 7.02
N ASP A 241 1.00 7.45 6.13
CA ASP A 241 0.07 8.57 6.00
C ASP A 241 -1.40 8.15 5.98
N TYR A 242 -1.76 7.12 5.19
CA TYR A 242 -3.12 6.63 5.13
C TYR A 242 -3.67 6.19 6.50
N SER A 243 -2.81 5.68 7.37
CA SER A 243 -3.19 5.19 8.70
C SER A 243 -3.67 6.34 9.59
N GLY A 244 -2.91 7.44 9.59
CA GLY A 244 -3.27 8.65 10.32
C GLY A 244 -4.47 9.38 9.70
N LEU A 245 -4.54 9.47 8.37
CA LEU A 245 -5.67 10.08 7.66
C LEU A 245 -6.97 9.29 7.89
N ASN A 246 -6.92 7.97 7.83
CA ASN A 246 -8.08 7.12 8.10
C ASN A 246 -8.56 7.24 9.55
N LEU A 247 -7.62 7.27 10.51
CA LEU A 247 -7.94 7.51 11.91
C LEU A 247 -8.61 8.88 12.09
N LYS A 248 -8.09 9.91 11.42
CA LYS A 248 -8.58 11.28 11.52
C LYS A 248 -9.99 11.44 10.95
N TYR A 249 -10.25 10.90 9.76
CA TYR A 249 -11.45 11.22 8.98
C TYR A 249 -12.50 10.11 8.96
N ASN A 250 -12.13 8.83 9.12
CA ASN A 250 -13.05 7.70 8.97
C ASN A 250 -13.34 6.95 10.27
N ASN A 251 -12.45 7.00 11.27
CA ASN A 251 -12.58 6.13 12.45
C ASN A 251 -13.56 6.71 13.50
N GLY A 252 -13.50 8.02 13.76
CA GLY A 252 -14.36 8.68 14.75
C GLY A 252 -14.01 8.41 16.23
N ASP A 253 -13.02 7.57 16.53
CA ASP A 253 -12.61 7.26 17.90
C ASP A 253 -11.90 8.44 18.58
N VAL A 254 -11.25 9.29 17.79
CA VAL A 254 -10.67 10.57 18.20
C VAL A 254 -11.26 11.67 17.33
N ALA A 255 -11.66 12.79 17.92
CA ALA A 255 -12.21 13.89 17.15
C ALA A 255 -11.21 14.40 16.10
N GLU A 256 -11.68 14.69 14.89
CA GLU A 256 -10.87 15.06 13.73
C GLU A 256 -9.89 16.22 14.01
N ASP A 257 -10.36 17.24 14.71
CA ASP A 257 -9.57 18.44 15.08
C ASP A 257 -8.42 18.13 16.04
N LYS A 258 -8.46 16.98 16.73
CA LYS A 258 -7.45 16.52 17.67
C LYS A 258 -6.34 15.66 17.04
N VAL A 259 -6.50 15.26 15.78
CA VAL A 259 -5.51 14.41 15.10
C VAL A 259 -4.69 15.25 14.10
N GLY A 260 -3.37 15.20 14.23
CA GLY A 260 -2.42 15.72 13.25
C GLY A 260 -1.73 14.59 12.51
N VAL A 261 -1.44 14.81 11.24
CA VAL A 261 -0.61 13.90 10.40
C VAL A 261 0.48 14.76 9.76
N ALA A 262 1.73 14.37 9.95
CA ALA A 262 2.90 15.10 9.46
C ALA A 262 3.84 14.17 8.69
N LEU A 263 4.36 14.66 7.56
CA LEU A 263 5.46 14.06 6.82
C LEU A 263 6.74 14.80 7.21
N LEU A 264 7.71 14.08 7.76
CA LEU A 264 8.88 14.70 8.36
C LEU A 264 10.07 14.76 7.40
N LYS A 265 10.97 15.71 7.68
CA LYS A 265 12.30 15.85 7.08
C LYS A 265 13.39 15.57 8.13
N GLY A 266 14.64 15.54 7.71
CA GLY A 266 15.77 15.72 8.60
C GLY A 266 15.98 17.21 8.92
N ALA A 267 16.60 17.53 10.05
CA ALA A 267 16.94 18.90 10.43
C ALA A 267 17.81 19.62 9.39
N ASP A 268 18.65 18.88 8.65
CA ASP A 268 19.47 19.38 7.55
C ASP A 268 18.72 19.55 6.22
N GLY A 269 17.40 19.29 6.22
CA GLY A 269 16.53 19.38 5.04
C GLY A 269 16.53 18.12 4.16
N ASN A 270 17.19 17.05 4.56
CA ASN A 270 17.10 15.76 3.88
C ASN A 270 15.67 15.23 3.88
N ALA A 271 15.28 14.56 2.81
CA ALA A 271 13.97 13.90 2.76
C ALA A 271 13.87 12.83 3.86
N GLY A 272 12.75 12.78 4.57
CA GLY A 272 12.57 11.95 5.75
C GLY A 272 11.33 11.07 5.71
N ALA A 273 10.65 10.97 4.57
CA ALA A 273 9.43 10.18 4.42
C ALA A 273 9.61 9.12 3.33
N PHE A 274 9.81 7.86 3.73
CA PHE A 274 9.97 6.76 2.79
C PHE A 274 8.69 6.49 2.04
N ASN A 275 8.78 6.49 0.70
CA ASN A 275 7.66 6.17 -0.18
C ASN A 275 7.65 4.66 -0.44
N GLN A 276 6.75 3.94 0.22
CA GLN A 276 6.55 2.51 0.10
C GLN A 276 5.55 2.18 -1.01
N PRO A 277 5.99 1.69 -2.18
CA PRO A 277 5.06 1.26 -3.22
C PRO A 277 4.51 -0.13 -2.97
N TYR A 278 3.29 -0.34 -3.42
CA TYR A 278 2.69 -1.66 -3.66
C TYR A 278 2.44 -1.82 -5.14
N GLY A 279 2.68 -3.01 -5.65
CA GLY A 279 2.64 -3.26 -7.07
C GLY A 279 1.88 -4.52 -7.44
N PHE A 280 1.69 -4.67 -8.74
CA PHE A 280 0.96 -5.74 -9.38
C PHE A 280 1.85 -6.41 -10.43
N GLY A 281 1.90 -7.75 -10.44
CA GLY A 281 2.62 -8.55 -11.42
C GLY A 281 1.80 -9.77 -11.82
N MET A 282 1.82 -10.13 -13.11
CA MET A 282 1.17 -11.34 -13.60
C MET A 282 2.05 -12.56 -13.31
N MET A 283 1.45 -13.65 -12.80
CA MET A 283 2.18 -14.90 -12.55
C MET A 283 2.64 -15.54 -13.85
N ASP A 284 3.85 -16.08 -13.86
CA ASP A 284 4.27 -16.98 -14.94
C ASP A 284 3.46 -18.29 -14.85
N GLY A 285 2.93 -18.72 -15.98
CA GLY A 285 1.99 -19.85 -15.99
C GLY A 285 0.62 -19.54 -15.35
N ALA A 286 0.21 -18.28 -15.28
CA ALA A 286 -1.08 -17.85 -14.74
C ALA A 286 -2.23 -18.70 -15.31
N PRO A 287 -3.12 -19.29 -14.47
CA PRO A 287 -4.21 -20.14 -14.96
C PRO A 287 -5.25 -19.36 -15.81
N ASN A 288 -5.39 -18.05 -15.59
CA ASN A 288 -6.38 -17.22 -16.27
C ASN A 288 -5.77 -15.89 -16.76
N PRO A 289 -4.83 -15.93 -17.72
CA PRO A 289 -4.04 -14.75 -18.10
C PRO A 289 -4.88 -13.65 -18.77
N GLU A 290 -5.95 -13.97 -19.50
CA GLU A 290 -6.78 -12.97 -20.18
C GLU A 290 -7.58 -12.13 -19.19
N ALA A 291 -8.28 -12.76 -18.26
CA ALA A 291 -9.00 -12.06 -17.19
C ALA A 291 -8.03 -11.27 -16.28
N CYS A 292 -6.85 -11.83 -16.02
CA CYS A 292 -5.79 -11.15 -15.26
C CYS A 292 -5.33 -9.86 -15.95
N LYS A 293 -5.07 -9.88 -17.26
CA LYS A 293 -4.68 -8.68 -18.04
C LYS A 293 -5.75 -7.59 -17.94
N LEU A 294 -7.02 -7.96 -18.10
CA LEU A 294 -8.13 -7.02 -18.00
C LEU A 294 -8.21 -6.42 -16.59
N PHE A 295 -8.02 -7.23 -15.54
CA PHE A 295 -8.00 -6.75 -14.17
C PHE A 295 -6.83 -5.82 -13.89
N MET A 296 -5.62 -6.10 -14.39
CA MET A 296 -4.47 -5.21 -14.27
C MET A 296 -4.72 -3.87 -14.97
N ASP A 297 -5.36 -3.87 -16.15
CA ASP A 297 -5.76 -2.66 -16.86
C ASP A 297 -6.78 -1.85 -16.06
N TYR A 298 -7.78 -2.52 -15.47
CA TYR A 298 -8.79 -1.88 -14.62
C TYR A 298 -8.16 -1.22 -13.38
N VAL A 299 -7.29 -1.92 -12.67
CA VAL A 299 -6.61 -1.38 -11.47
C VAL A 299 -5.83 -0.11 -11.81
N LEU A 300 -5.22 -0.02 -13.00
CA LEU A 300 -4.53 1.19 -13.46
C LEU A 300 -5.43 2.18 -14.23
N SER A 301 -6.72 1.92 -14.37
CA SER A 301 -7.66 2.89 -14.91
C SER A 301 -7.87 4.06 -13.93
N LYS A 302 -8.41 5.19 -14.41
CA LYS A 302 -8.77 6.30 -13.50
C LYS A 302 -9.82 5.87 -12.47
N GLU A 303 -10.71 4.99 -12.87
CA GLU A 303 -11.77 4.47 -11.98
C GLU A 303 -11.19 3.60 -10.87
N GLY A 304 -10.40 2.58 -11.22
CA GLY A 304 -9.73 1.72 -10.25
C GLY A 304 -8.84 2.51 -9.30
N GLN A 305 -8.10 3.49 -9.84
CA GLN A 305 -7.21 4.34 -9.04
C GLN A 305 -7.95 5.26 -8.04
N ARG A 306 -9.13 5.78 -8.40
CA ARG A 306 -9.94 6.60 -7.48
C ARG A 306 -10.39 5.85 -6.26
N LYS A 307 -10.64 4.53 -6.37
CA LYS A 307 -11.11 3.73 -5.23
C LYS A 307 -10.10 3.62 -4.09
N PHE A 308 -8.81 3.82 -4.36
CA PHE A 308 -7.81 3.91 -3.30
C PHE A 308 -8.00 5.17 -2.42
N LEU A 309 -8.54 6.25 -2.98
CA LEU A 309 -8.73 7.52 -2.24
C LEU A 309 -9.71 7.38 -1.08
N ASP A 310 -10.71 6.50 -1.17
CA ASP A 310 -11.69 6.27 -0.11
C ASP A 310 -11.06 5.67 1.17
N ALA A 311 -9.90 5.05 1.03
CA ALA A 311 -9.09 4.55 2.15
C ALA A 311 -7.88 5.44 2.46
N TYR A 312 -7.82 6.64 1.92
CA TYR A 312 -6.68 7.57 2.04
C TYR A 312 -5.34 6.99 1.55
N VAL A 313 -5.38 5.98 0.68
CA VAL A 313 -4.18 5.41 0.04
C VAL A 313 -3.90 6.17 -1.25
N ARG A 314 -2.68 6.67 -1.42
CA ARG A 314 -2.30 7.43 -2.62
C ARG A 314 -2.21 6.53 -3.85
N PRO A 315 -3.05 6.75 -4.88
CA PRO A 315 -2.93 6.02 -6.14
C PRO A 315 -1.63 6.38 -6.86
N ILE A 316 -1.09 5.45 -7.64
CA ILE A 316 0.13 5.72 -8.42
C ILE A 316 -0.09 6.81 -9.48
N ARG A 317 -1.33 6.98 -9.93
CA ARG A 317 -1.75 8.00 -10.89
C ARG A 317 -2.32 9.26 -10.25
N ALA A 318 -2.01 9.53 -8.96
CA ALA A 318 -2.46 10.71 -8.25
C ALA A 318 -2.36 12.03 -9.05
N PRO A 319 -1.27 12.31 -9.83
CA PRO A 319 -1.19 13.54 -10.62
C PRO A 319 -2.27 13.71 -11.70
N GLU A 320 -2.99 12.65 -12.04
CA GLU A 320 -4.07 12.68 -13.05
C GLU A 320 -5.48 12.67 -12.43
N LEU A 321 -5.56 12.68 -11.09
CA LEU A 321 -6.79 12.62 -10.33
C LEU A 321 -7.01 13.90 -9.54
N GLU A 322 -8.26 14.21 -9.26
CA GLU A 322 -8.62 15.20 -8.25
C GLU A 322 -8.43 14.56 -6.87
N MET A 323 -7.41 15.05 -6.16
CA MET A 323 -7.09 14.53 -4.82
C MET A 323 -7.98 15.21 -3.78
N PRO A 324 -8.54 14.46 -2.81
CA PRO A 324 -9.27 15.04 -1.69
C PRO A 324 -8.39 16.03 -0.89
N GLU A 325 -9.01 17.09 -0.37
CA GLU A 325 -8.33 18.15 0.41
C GLU A 325 -7.74 17.64 1.73
N GLU A 326 -8.20 16.49 2.19
CA GLU A 326 -7.72 15.79 3.39
C GLU A 326 -6.30 15.25 3.26
N PHE A 327 -5.83 15.02 2.03
CA PHE A 327 -4.45 14.61 1.80
C PHE A 327 -3.48 15.78 2.02
N PRO A 328 -2.26 15.52 2.51
CA PRO A 328 -1.19 16.50 2.44
C PRO A 328 -1.02 17.04 1.01
N ALA A 329 -0.67 18.33 0.90
CA ALA A 329 -0.44 18.94 -0.41
C ALA A 329 0.65 18.17 -1.20
N GLN A 330 0.52 18.11 -2.52
CA GLN A 330 1.52 17.43 -3.37
C GLN A 330 2.94 17.98 -3.14
N SER A 331 3.07 19.30 -2.91
CA SER A 331 4.35 19.93 -2.57
C SER A 331 4.98 19.37 -1.30
N THR A 332 4.18 19.02 -0.29
CA THR A 332 4.68 18.38 0.94
C THR A 332 5.29 17.02 0.65
N TYR A 333 4.61 16.20 -0.17
CA TYR A 333 5.17 14.93 -0.61
C TYR A 333 6.45 15.11 -1.43
N ASP A 334 6.46 16.05 -2.37
CA ASP A 334 7.61 16.32 -3.24
C ASP A 334 8.85 16.77 -2.45
N GLU A 335 8.64 17.45 -1.33
CA GLU A 335 9.70 17.95 -0.46
C GLU A 335 10.20 16.91 0.56
N THR A 336 9.35 15.96 0.96
CA THR A 336 9.65 15.05 2.07
C THR A 336 9.95 13.62 1.63
N GLU A 337 9.40 13.19 0.47
CA GLU A 337 9.53 11.80 0.03
C GLU A 337 10.89 11.47 -0.58
N PHE A 338 11.34 10.27 -0.30
CA PHE A 338 12.45 9.65 -1.02
C PHE A 338 12.12 8.18 -1.37
N GLN A 339 12.89 7.64 -2.28
CA GLN A 339 12.84 6.26 -2.70
C GLN A 339 14.25 5.68 -2.69
N VAL A 340 14.35 4.39 -2.42
CA VAL A 340 15.59 3.63 -2.53
C VAL A 340 15.68 2.93 -3.88
N ASP A 341 16.86 2.43 -4.23
CA ASP A 341 16.98 1.43 -5.29
C ASP A 341 16.43 0.09 -4.81
N TYR A 342 15.32 -0.36 -5.40
CA TYR A 342 14.63 -1.58 -4.96
C TYR A 342 15.43 -2.87 -5.27
N GLY A 343 16.32 -2.84 -6.26
CA GLY A 343 17.25 -3.95 -6.51
C GLY A 343 18.20 -4.14 -5.35
N THR A 344 18.88 -3.06 -4.97
CA THR A 344 19.78 -3.04 -3.79
C THR A 344 19.03 -3.34 -2.50
N MET A 345 17.81 -2.80 -2.35
CA MET A 345 16.99 -3.05 -1.17
C MET A 345 16.67 -4.54 -0.99
N VAL A 346 16.34 -5.24 -2.08
CA VAL A 346 16.08 -6.70 -2.04
C VAL A 346 17.28 -7.48 -1.55
N GLU A 347 18.48 -7.06 -1.93
CA GLU A 347 19.74 -7.74 -1.55
C GLU A 347 20.13 -7.50 -0.09
N LYS A 348 19.77 -6.34 0.48
CA LYS A 348 20.25 -5.86 1.78
C LYS A 348 19.22 -5.86 2.89
N GLN A 349 17.94 -6.04 2.57
CA GLN A 349 16.84 -5.83 3.51
C GLN A 349 17.02 -6.66 4.81
N GLU A 350 17.36 -7.93 4.68
CA GLU A 350 17.54 -8.83 5.85
C GLU A 350 18.71 -8.38 6.71
N ASP A 351 19.85 -8.06 6.09
CA ASP A 351 21.05 -7.59 6.80
C ASP A 351 20.80 -6.25 7.51
N ILE A 352 20.07 -5.33 6.86
CA ILE A 352 19.69 -4.04 7.44
C ILE A 352 18.80 -4.23 8.69
N ILE A 353 17.79 -5.09 8.60
CA ILE A 353 16.88 -5.39 9.71
C ILE A 353 17.68 -5.97 10.88
N ASP A 354 18.46 -7.01 10.61
CA ASP A 354 19.28 -7.72 11.62
C ASP A 354 20.29 -6.77 12.29
N GLU A 355 20.91 -5.88 11.54
CA GLU A 355 21.87 -4.91 12.06
C GLU A 355 21.19 -3.90 13.00
N ILE A 356 20.07 -3.32 12.58
CA ILE A 356 19.33 -2.33 13.38
C ILE A 356 18.81 -3.00 14.66
N GLU A 357 18.13 -4.15 14.55
CA GLU A 357 17.55 -4.82 15.74
C GLU A 357 18.63 -5.24 16.74
N ARG A 358 19.69 -5.85 16.27
CA ARG A 358 20.80 -6.28 17.13
C ARG A 358 21.49 -5.09 17.82
N SER A 359 21.74 -4.00 17.08
CA SER A 359 22.52 -2.87 17.56
C SER A 359 21.69 -1.94 18.45
N ALA A 360 20.44 -1.70 18.12
CA ALA A 360 19.51 -0.91 18.94
C ALA A 360 18.85 -1.73 20.09
N GLY A 361 19.08 -3.05 20.15
CA GLY A 361 18.53 -3.89 21.21
C GLY A 361 17.02 -4.09 21.16
N LEU A 362 16.46 -4.21 19.95
CA LEU A 362 15.02 -4.37 19.67
C LEU A 362 14.60 -5.84 19.63
#